data_8955293c179e14b9e07f91f3b86d4776
#
_entry.id   8955293c179e14b9e07f91f3b86d4776
#
_cell.length_a   1.000
_cell.length_b   1.000
_cell.length_c   1.000
_cell.angle_alpha   90.00
_cell.angle_beta   90.00
_cell.angle_gamma   90.00
#
_symmetry.space_group_name_H-M   'P 1'
#
loop_
_entity.id
_entity.type
_entity.pdbx_description
1 polymer ?
#
loop_
_entity_poly.entity_id
_entity_poly.type
_entity_poly.pdbx_seq_one_letter_code
_entity_poly.pdbx_strand_id
1 'polypeptide(L)'
;MDKPFKLLSIIFVLSLLTLPLTGCTESAFTLILKVDTPRDGTTVNTSAVTVNGRVTGAESTGAKVSINGADVPAKDGKFSIEVTLKEGQNVINIDATSGVVKLNEKVNVTYVPAKK
;
A
#
# COMPACT_ATOMS: atom_id res chain seq x y z
N MET A 1 5.97 -57.21 30.22
CA MET A 1 5.28 -56.57 30.70
C MET A 1 5.50 -55.18 30.58
N ASP A 2 6.14 -54.63 30.75
CA ASP A 2 6.31 -53.37 30.72
C ASP A 2 6.50 -52.85 29.36
N LYS A 3 6.77 -53.43 28.45
CA LYS A 3 6.92 -53.02 27.23
C LYS A 3 5.87 -52.20 26.75
N PRO A 4 4.78 -52.39 26.94
CA PRO A 4 3.68 -51.71 26.40
C PRO A 4 3.77 -50.24 26.56
N PHE A 5 4.05 -49.87 27.68
CA PHE A 5 4.03 -48.55 27.88
C PHE A 5 4.94 -47.81 27.03
N LYS A 6 5.92 -48.24 26.63
CA LYS A 6 6.78 -47.57 25.88
C LYS A 6 6.15 -47.06 24.72
N LEU A 7 5.43 -47.68 24.08
CA LEU A 7 4.84 -47.29 22.94
C LEU A 7 4.06 -46.10 23.05
N LEU A 8 3.36 -46.01 23.98
CA LEU A 8 2.54 -44.95 24.15
C LEU A 8 3.28 -43.72 24.09
N SER A 9 4.29 -43.64 24.62
CA SER A 9 4.99 -42.45 24.71
C SER A 9 5.24 -41.97 23.33
N ILE A 10 5.53 -42.71 22.53
CA ILE A 10 5.84 -42.34 21.24
C ILE A 10 4.73 -41.71 20.58
N ILE A 11 3.70 -42.19 20.59
CA ILE A 11 2.58 -41.66 19.99
C ILE A 11 2.37 -40.30 20.37
N PHE A 12 2.43 -40.04 21.53
CA PHE A 12 2.18 -38.83 21.99
C PHE A 12 3.06 -37.83 21.33
N VAL A 13 4.14 -38.09 21.12
CA VAL A 13 5.03 -37.23 20.56
C VAL A 13 4.61 -36.73 19.26
N LEU A 14 4.22 -37.48 18.43
CA LEU A 14 3.81 -37.07 17.19
C LEU A 14 2.80 -36.05 17.22
N SER A 15 1.97 -36.15 17.95
CA SER A 15 0.88 -35.28 17.97
C SER A 15 1.35 -33.87 17.98
N LEU A 16 2.27 -33.58 18.64
CA LEU A 16 2.68 -32.31 18.70
C LEU A 16 3.03 -31.71 17.47
N LEU A 17 3.65 -32.23 16.73
CA LEU A 17 4.07 -31.70 15.57
C LEU A 17 3.07 -31.10 14.80
N THR A 18 2.06 -31.52 14.80
CA THR A 18 1.08 -31.02 14.00
C THR A 18 0.71 -29.67 14.21
N LEU A 19 0.56 -29.24 15.29
CA LEU A 19 0.11 -28.00 15.48
C LEU A 19 0.78 -26.93 14.85
N PRO A 20 1.83 -26.89 14.70
CA PRO A 20 2.52 -25.80 14.22
C PRO A 20 1.95 -25.20 13.04
N LEU A 21 1.77 -25.84 12.22
CA LEU A 21 1.34 -25.38 11.04
C LEU A 21 0.47 -24.30 11.05
N THR A 22 -0.10 -24.19 11.73
CA THR A 22 -1.00 -23.30 11.71
C THR A 22 -0.50 -22.06 11.48
N GLY A 23 -0.69 -21.31 11.74
CA GLY A 23 -0.34 -20.09 11.68
C GLY A 23 -0.14 -19.41 10.50
N CYS A 24 0.06 -19.75 9.68
CA CYS A 24 0.35 -19.11 8.57
C CYS A 24 -0.63 -18.31 8.04
N THR A 25 -1.50 -18.24 8.08
CA THR A 25 -2.41 -17.58 7.46
C THR A 25 -2.30 -16.23 7.51
N GLU A 26 -2.69 -15.54 7.35
CA GLU A 26 -2.67 -14.28 7.47
C GLU A 26 -2.64 -13.42 6.44
N SER A 27 -2.52 -12.45 6.44
CA SER A 27 -2.45 -11.60 5.46
C SER A 27 -3.58 -11.35 4.75
N ALA A 28 -4.60 -11.24 5.25
CA ALA A 28 -5.76 -10.96 4.56
C ALA A 28 -5.78 -9.49 4.20
N PHE A 29 -5.12 -8.63 4.89
CA PHE A 29 -5.20 -7.24 4.59
C PHE A 29 -4.04 -6.78 3.76
N THR A 30 -4.20 -6.70 2.48
CA THR A 30 -3.13 -6.28 1.59
C THR A 30 -3.60 -5.07 0.80
N LEU A 31 -2.86 -4.01 0.87
CA LEU A 31 -3.13 -2.82 0.09
C LEU A 31 -1.81 -2.30 -0.41
N ILE A 32 -1.71 -2.07 -1.71
CA ILE A 32 -0.49 -1.57 -2.32
C ILE A 32 -0.83 -0.30 -3.05
N LEU A 33 -0.10 0.75 -2.76
CA LEU A 33 -0.30 2.03 -3.40
C LEU A 33 0.90 2.30 -4.29
N LYS A 34 0.66 2.59 -5.56
CA LYS A 34 1.73 2.90 -6.46
C LYS A 34 1.39 4.17 -7.20
N VAL A 35 2.29 5.12 -7.20
CA VAL A 35 2.09 6.37 -7.91
C VAL A 35 2.88 6.29 -9.19
N ASP A 36 2.19 6.37 -10.32
CA ASP A 36 2.86 6.23 -11.61
C ASP A 36 3.46 7.55 -12.06
N THR A 37 2.77 8.63 -11.89
CA THR A 37 3.31 9.95 -12.25
C THR A 37 2.76 10.97 -11.28
N PRO A 38 3.47 12.01 -10.98
CA PRO A 38 4.84 12.25 -11.41
C PRO A 38 5.79 11.42 -10.59
N ARG A 39 7.03 11.31 -11.02
CA ARG A 39 8.00 10.55 -10.26
C ARG A 39 8.60 11.48 -9.23
N ASP A 40 9.03 10.92 -8.11
CA ASP A 40 9.63 11.69 -7.05
C ASP A 40 10.87 12.39 -7.61
N GLY A 41 11.03 13.64 -7.33
CA GLY A 41 12.16 14.42 -7.82
C GLY A 41 11.99 15.05 -9.18
N THR A 42 10.79 14.97 -9.76
CA THR A 42 10.56 15.51 -11.08
C THR A 42 10.53 17.04 -11.04
N THR A 43 11.00 17.67 -12.10
CA THR A 43 10.92 19.11 -12.26
C THR A 43 10.00 19.39 -13.45
N VAL A 44 9.05 20.27 -13.28
CA VAL A 44 8.12 20.60 -14.36
C VAL A 44 8.08 22.11 -14.59
N ASN A 45 7.61 22.51 -15.75
CA ASN A 45 7.52 23.91 -16.09
C ASN A 45 6.09 24.42 -16.05
N THR A 46 5.16 23.61 -15.65
CA THR A 46 3.76 24.00 -15.63
C THR A 46 3.30 24.11 -14.18
N SER A 47 2.31 24.96 -13.94
CA SER A 47 1.83 25.18 -12.61
C SER A 47 0.89 24.08 -12.14
N ALA A 48 0.68 23.07 -12.90
CA ALA A 48 -0.16 21.95 -12.50
C ALA A 48 0.44 20.65 -13.00
N VAL A 49 0.21 19.58 -12.30
CA VAL A 49 0.72 18.29 -12.70
C VAL A 49 -0.39 17.27 -12.43
N THR A 50 -0.50 16.28 -13.26
CA THR A 50 -1.49 15.23 -13.07
C THR A 50 -0.85 14.11 -12.27
N VAL A 51 -1.48 13.75 -11.18
CA VAL A 51 -1.00 12.66 -10.35
C VAL A 51 -1.83 11.43 -10.70
N ASN A 52 -1.16 10.38 -11.14
CA ASN A 52 -1.84 9.14 -11.50
C ASN A 52 -1.25 8.00 -10.70
N GLY A 53 -2.07 7.09 -10.30
CA GLY A 53 -1.57 5.95 -9.56
C GLY A 53 -2.60 4.83 -9.49
N ARG A 54 -2.26 3.82 -8.74
CA ARG A 54 -3.12 2.66 -8.58
C ARG A 54 -3.07 2.12 -7.18
N VAL A 55 -4.14 1.53 -6.74
CA VAL A 55 -4.18 0.78 -5.51
C VAL A 55 -4.56 -0.63 -5.87
N THR A 56 -3.81 -1.59 -5.37
CA THR A 56 -4.06 -2.99 -5.69
C THR A 56 -4.01 -3.79 -4.40
N GLY A 57 -4.29 -5.07 -4.48
CA GLY A 57 -4.29 -5.93 -3.31
C GLY A 57 -5.68 -6.31 -2.90
N ALA A 58 -5.79 -7.17 -1.94
CA ALA A 58 -7.08 -7.66 -1.50
C ALA A 58 -7.98 -6.55 -0.99
N GLU A 59 -7.41 -5.52 -0.41
CA GLU A 59 -8.20 -4.44 0.13
C GLU A 59 -8.45 -3.30 -0.85
N SER A 60 -8.05 -3.42 -2.08
CA SER A 60 -8.17 -2.30 -3.00
C SER A 60 -9.61 -1.92 -3.33
N THR A 61 -10.52 -2.85 -3.25
CA THR A 61 -11.89 -2.57 -3.60
C THR A 61 -12.52 -1.48 -2.76
N GLY A 62 -12.25 -1.45 -1.51
CA GLY A 62 -12.83 -0.43 -0.66
C GLY A 62 -11.87 0.69 -0.32
N ALA A 63 -10.79 0.79 -1.05
CA ALA A 63 -9.78 1.77 -0.71
C ALA A 63 -10.21 3.19 -1.05
N LYS A 64 -9.80 4.12 -0.21
CA LYS A 64 -10.05 5.51 -0.46
C LYS A 64 -8.72 6.18 -0.63
N VAL A 65 -8.62 7.08 -1.58
CA VAL A 65 -7.39 7.77 -1.86
C VAL A 65 -7.60 9.25 -1.64
N SER A 66 -6.64 9.91 -1.00
CA SER A 66 -6.69 11.34 -0.90
C SER A 66 -5.33 11.90 -1.29
N ILE A 67 -5.31 13.06 -1.90
CA ILE A 67 -4.09 13.70 -2.30
C ILE A 67 -4.10 15.10 -1.72
N ASN A 68 -3.11 15.40 -0.92
CA ASN A 68 -3.01 16.65 -0.19
C ASN A 68 -4.29 16.95 0.58
N GLY A 69 -4.89 15.89 1.11
CA GLY A 69 -6.10 16.03 1.91
C GLY A 69 -7.41 16.04 1.15
N ALA A 70 -7.35 16.03 -0.16
CA ALA A 70 -8.58 16.06 -0.96
C ALA A 70 -8.91 14.65 -1.45
N ASP A 71 -10.13 14.21 -1.28
CA ASP A 71 -10.52 12.89 -1.71
C ASP A 71 -10.49 12.75 -3.20
N VAL A 72 -9.95 11.65 -3.69
CA VAL A 72 -9.85 11.39 -5.10
C VAL A 72 -10.53 10.04 -5.37
N PRO A 73 -11.48 9.99 -6.26
CA PRO A 73 -12.14 8.72 -6.51
C PRO A 73 -11.19 7.75 -7.20
N ALA A 74 -11.21 6.53 -6.76
CA ALA A 74 -10.41 5.49 -7.37
C ALA A 74 -11.38 4.56 -8.09
N LYS A 75 -11.21 4.41 -9.40
CA LYS A 75 -12.07 3.55 -10.15
C LYS A 75 -11.28 2.38 -10.66
N ASP A 76 -11.70 1.20 -10.40
CA ASP A 76 -11.00 -0.01 -10.77
C ASP A 76 -9.56 0.04 -10.26
N GLY A 77 -9.39 0.61 -9.09
CA GLY A 77 -8.08 0.70 -8.49
C GLY A 77 -7.19 1.79 -9.06
N LYS A 78 -7.69 2.61 -9.96
CA LYS A 78 -6.87 3.65 -10.55
C LYS A 78 -7.37 5.02 -10.14
N PHE A 79 -6.47 5.95 -9.93
CA PHE A 79 -6.87 7.30 -9.59
C PHE A 79 -6.06 8.31 -10.39
N SER A 80 -6.61 9.47 -10.59
CA SER A 80 -5.95 10.52 -11.34
C SER A 80 -6.54 11.86 -10.91
N ILE A 81 -5.69 12.83 -10.64
CA ILE A 81 -6.16 14.15 -10.31
C ILE A 81 -5.10 15.17 -10.66
N GLU A 82 -5.50 16.37 -10.97
CA GLU A 82 -4.57 17.42 -11.28
C GLU A 82 -4.28 18.20 -10.01
N VAL A 83 -3.03 18.46 -9.71
CA VAL A 83 -2.62 19.17 -8.53
C VAL A 83 -1.94 20.45 -8.94
N THR A 84 -2.34 21.57 -8.33
CA THR A 84 -1.74 22.85 -8.61
C THR A 84 -0.47 22.99 -7.80
N LEU A 85 0.58 23.48 -8.42
CA LEU A 85 1.88 23.61 -7.79
C LEU A 85 2.24 25.06 -7.54
N LYS A 86 3.10 25.27 -6.54
CA LYS A 86 3.61 26.59 -6.30
C LYS A 86 5.00 26.59 -6.84
N GLU A 87 5.52 27.73 -7.20
CA GLU A 87 6.86 27.81 -7.72
C GLU A 87 7.82 27.29 -6.68
N GLY A 88 8.77 26.50 -7.06
CA GLY A 88 9.71 25.88 -6.16
C GLY A 88 9.33 24.44 -5.85
N GLN A 89 9.75 23.97 -4.72
CA GLN A 89 9.56 22.60 -4.36
C GLN A 89 8.19 22.32 -3.76
N ASN A 90 7.55 21.29 -4.19
CA ASN A 90 6.23 20.91 -3.69
C ASN A 90 6.28 19.48 -3.21
N VAL A 91 5.59 19.17 -2.13
CA VAL A 91 5.49 17.81 -1.66
C VAL A 91 4.04 17.39 -1.84
N ILE A 92 3.81 16.36 -2.60
CA ILE A 92 2.46 15.88 -2.82
C ILE A 92 2.28 14.64 -1.95
N ASN A 93 1.32 14.70 -1.04
CA ASN A 93 1.05 13.57 -0.16
C ASN A 93 -0.10 12.77 -0.70
N ILE A 94 0.11 11.49 -0.91
CA ILE A 94 -0.93 10.62 -1.41
C ILE A 94 -1.20 9.58 -0.33
N ASP A 95 -2.42 9.52 0.15
CA ASP A 95 -2.79 8.57 1.17
C ASP A 95 -3.83 7.59 0.64
N ALA A 96 -3.67 6.34 0.99
CA ALA A 96 -4.65 5.33 0.62
C ALA A 96 -5.04 4.59 1.88
N THR A 97 -6.32 4.42 2.11
CA THR A 97 -6.77 3.72 3.29
C THR A 97 -7.86 2.73 2.92
N SER A 98 -7.89 1.63 3.61
CA SER A 98 -8.94 0.65 3.44
C SER A 98 -9.07 -0.06 4.78
N GLY A 99 -10.15 0.21 5.47
CA GLY A 99 -10.33 -0.39 6.78
C GLY A 99 -9.21 0.01 7.71
N VAL A 100 -8.45 -0.95 8.17
CA VAL A 100 -7.38 -0.65 9.09
C VAL A 100 -6.06 -0.38 8.40
N VAL A 101 -6.00 -0.56 7.10
CA VAL A 101 -4.75 -0.38 6.39
C VAL A 101 -4.61 1.05 5.93
N LYS A 102 -3.48 1.67 6.22
CA LYS A 102 -3.21 3.02 5.79
C LYS A 102 -1.86 3.09 5.16
N LEU A 103 -1.77 3.70 3.99
CA LEU A 103 -0.51 3.87 3.29
C LEU A 103 -0.34 5.33 2.93
N ASN A 104 0.90 5.76 2.87
CA ASN A 104 1.21 7.13 2.52
C ASN A 104 2.40 7.14 1.59
N GLU A 105 2.32 7.93 0.54
CA GLU A 105 3.42 8.13 -0.37
C GLU A 105 3.62 9.61 -0.52
N LYS A 106 4.87 10.04 -0.62
CA LYS A 106 5.16 11.44 -0.82
C LYS A 106 5.95 11.58 -2.11
N VAL A 107 5.57 12.53 -2.94
CA VAL A 107 6.25 12.75 -4.19
C VAL A 107 6.69 14.19 -4.20
N ASN A 108 7.98 14.42 -4.45
CA ASN A 108 8.50 15.77 -4.50
C ASN A 108 8.53 16.22 -5.94
N VAL A 109 7.98 17.39 -6.22
CA VAL A 109 7.94 17.93 -7.57
C VAL A 109 8.36 19.38 -7.50
N THR A 110 9.28 19.78 -8.33
CA THR A 110 9.73 21.16 -8.37
C THR A 110 9.10 21.84 -9.56
N TYR A 111 8.50 22.99 -9.34
CA TYR A 111 7.90 23.72 -10.43
C TYR A 111 8.81 24.92 -10.72
N VAL A 112 9.30 24.97 -11.94
CA VAL A 112 10.14 26.08 -12.37
C VAL A 112 9.44 26.67 -13.59
N PRO A 113 8.88 27.85 -13.48
CA PRO A 113 8.15 28.42 -14.60
C PRO A 113 9.04 28.58 -15.82
N ALA A 114 8.47 28.37 -16.98
CA ALA A 114 9.24 28.48 -18.18
C ALA A 114 9.54 29.94 -18.39
N LYS A 115 10.75 30.25 -18.81
CA LYS A 115 11.09 31.60 -19.04
C LYS A 115 10.77 31.98 -20.42
N LYS A 116 10.44 33.23 -20.61
CA LYS A 116 10.13 33.65 -21.95
C LYS A 116 11.25 34.20 -22.63
#